data_18e38e18ec73a068d776f87649132477
#
_entry.id   18e38e18ec73a068d776f87649132477
#
_cell.length_a   1.000
_cell.length_b   1.000
_cell.length_c   1.000
_cell.angle_alpha   90.00
_cell.angle_beta   90.00
_cell.angle_gamma   90.00
#
_symmetry.space_group_name_H-M   'P 1'
#
loop_
_entity.id
_entity.type
_entity.pdbx_description
1 polymer ?
#
loop_
_entity_poly.entity_id
_entity_poly.type
_entity_poly.pdbx_seq_one_letter_code
_entity_poly.pdbx_strand_id
1 'polypeptide(L)'
;MTESRRAFRELLELLGRIDAQYIGEPGEHKSALDIADGHRLVLHGLRRALGSQLEADTQRPVFQRAITPTTKFGGDSPDAIYHECNVSADVSYRIRGNMAGAVYVSLSVQSGASEAEGVGASINSEQFEVNADGSFEILLSRTPPADTRNWVQMPEGALNVL
;
A
#
# COMPACT_ATOMS: atom_id res chain seq x y z
N MET A 1 11.94 25.83 17.40
CA MET A 1 12.28 24.56 16.69
C MET A 1 11.36 24.46 15.50
N THR A 2 11.85 24.18 14.28
CA THR A 2 11.02 24.05 13.08
C THR A 2 10.14 22.80 13.19
N GLU A 3 9.03 22.78 12.47
CA GLU A 3 8.10 21.63 12.43
C GLU A 3 8.79 20.35 11.92
N SER A 4 9.54 20.46 10.83
CA SER A 4 10.29 19.33 10.27
C SER A 4 11.29 18.72 11.27
N ARG A 5 11.97 19.57 12.06
CA ARG A 5 12.89 19.08 13.09
C ARG A 5 12.15 18.39 14.24
N ARG A 6 10.95 18.84 14.56
CA ARG A 6 10.09 18.17 15.56
C ARG A 6 9.67 16.80 15.04
N ALA A 7 9.09 16.73 13.83
CA ALA A 7 8.66 15.50 13.22
C ALA A 7 9.81 14.48 13.08
N PHE A 8 11.00 14.93 12.69
CA PHE A 8 12.16 14.04 12.61
C PHE A 8 12.58 13.48 13.97
N ARG A 9 12.50 14.27 15.04
CA ARG A 9 12.77 13.78 16.39
C ARG A 9 11.72 12.78 16.86
N GLU A 10 10.44 13.04 16.60
CA GLU A 10 9.34 12.13 16.91
C GLU A 10 9.52 10.78 16.21
N LEU A 11 9.99 10.77 14.95
CA LEU A 11 10.35 9.55 14.24
C LEU A 11 11.48 8.79 14.92
N LEU A 12 12.56 9.46 15.32
CA LEU A 12 13.68 8.82 16.02
C LEU A 12 13.26 8.25 17.38
N GLU A 13 12.41 8.97 18.11
CA GLU A 13 11.86 8.49 19.37
C GLU A 13 10.93 7.28 19.18
N LEU A 14 10.13 7.27 18.11
CA LEU A 14 9.28 6.13 17.74
C LEU A 14 10.14 4.89 17.45
N LEU A 15 11.16 5.02 16.62
CA LEU A 15 12.06 3.91 16.29
C LEU A 15 12.77 3.36 17.54
N GLY A 16 13.25 4.26 18.42
CA GLY A 16 13.84 3.85 19.70
C GLY A 16 12.86 3.14 20.63
N ARG A 17 11.58 3.55 20.67
CA ARG A 17 10.55 2.83 21.44
C ARG A 17 10.26 1.46 20.85
N ILE A 18 10.18 1.34 19.51
CA ILE A 18 9.97 0.05 18.85
C ILE A 18 11.11 -0.91 19.19
N ASP A 19 12.34 -0.44 19.08
CA ASP A 19 13.51 -1.21 19.46
C ASP A 19 13.44 -1.68 20.91
N ALA A 20 13.26 -0.77 21.86
CA ALA A 20 13.28 -1.10 23.30
C ALA A 20 12.10 -1.98 23.75
N GLN A 21 10.90 -1.79 23.17
CA GLN A 21 9.68 -2.45 23.67
C GLN A 21 9.32 -3.74 22.94
N TYR A 22 9.68 -3.86 21.65
CA TYR A 22 9.23 -4.97 20.82
C TYR A 22 10.37 -5.85 20.33
N ILE A 23 11.51 -5.28 20.00
CA ILE A 23 12.69 -6.03 19.55
C ILE A 23 13.48 -6.46 20.77
N GLY A 24 14.02 -5.49 21.54
CA GLY A 24 14.75 -5.72 22.79
C GLY A 24 16.09 -6.42 22.58
N GLU A 25 16.58 -7.00 23.66
CA GLU A 25 17.85 -7.73 23.69
C GLU A 25 17.62 -9.25 23.56
N PRO A 26 18.64 -10.02 23.14
CA PRO A 26 18.59 -11.48 23.16
C PRO A 26 18.30 -12.03 24.55
N GLY A 27 17.50 -13.09 24.62
CA GLY A 27 17.09 -13.71 25.89
C GLY A 27 16.60 -15.13 25.69
N GLU A 28 15.91 -15.68 26.67
CA GLU A 28 15.45 -17.08 26.66
C GLU A 28 14.60 -17.43 25.42
N HIS A 29 13.80 -16.46 24.91
CA HIS A 29 12.86 -16.66 23.81
C HIS A 29 13.23 -15.89 22.54
N LYS A 30 14.39 -15.19 22.49
CA LYS A 30 14.86 -14.41 21.36
C LYS A 30 16.34 -14.64 21.09
N SER A 31 16.67 -15.14 19.93
CA SER A 31 18.05 -15.25 19.46
C SER A 31 18.55 -13.93 18.86
N ALA A 32 19.85 -13.82 18.62
CA ALA A 32 20.43 -12.69 17.90
C ALA A 32 19.86 -12.59 16.46
N LEU A 33 19.45 -13.70 15.85
CA LEU A 33 18.82 -13.71 14.53
C LEU A 33 17.41 -13.10 14.58
N ASP A 34 16.62 -13.44 15.60
CA ASP A 34 15.27 -12.86 15.78
C ASP A 34 15.35 -11.35 15.97
N ILE A 35 16.34 -10.86 16.71
CA ILE A 35 16.60 -9.42 16.86
C ILE A 35 16.93 -8.77 15.51
N ALA A 36 17.84 -9.37 14.74
CA ALA A 36 18.21 -8.87 13.42
C ALA A 36 17.03 -8.85 12.44
N ASP A 37 16.17 -9.87 12.45
CA ASP A 37 14.96 -9.93 11.64
C ASP A 37 13.91 -8.90 12.10
N GLY A 38 13.79 -8.64 13.40
CA GLY A 38 12.97 -7.58 13.95
C GLY A 38 13.39 -6.20 13.43
N HIS A 39 14.68 -5.87 13.50
CA HIS A 39 15.20 -4.62 12.93
C HIS A 39 14.98 -4.54 11.43
N ARG A 40 15.18 -5.63 10.69
CA ARG A 40 14.93 -5.70 9.25
C ARG A 40 13.46 -5.39 8.93
N LEU A 41 12.51 -5.94 9.69
CA LEU A 41 11.08 -5.68 9.52
C LEU A 41 10.75 -4.20 9.72
N VAL A 42 11.30 -3.58 10.78
CA VAL A 42 11.13 -2.14 11.03
C VAL A 42 11.65 -1.29 9.88
N LEU A 43 12.82 -1.63 9.32
CA LEU A 43 13.40 -0.93 8.17
C LEU A 43 12.57 -1.13 6.89
N HIS A 44 11.95 -2.29 6.69
CA HIS A 44 10.99 -2.51 5.59
C HIS A 44 9.75 -1.62 5.75
N GLY A 45 9.19 -1.54 6.97
CA GLY A 45 8.07 -0.66 7.29
C GLY A 45 8.42 0.81 7.05
N LEU A 46 9.58 1.26 7.53
CA LEU A 46 10.06 2.62 7.33
C LEU A 46 10.24 2.95 5.83
N ARG A 47 10.85 2.05 5.06
CA ARG A 47 11.00 2.22 3.62
C ARG A 47 9.65 2.41 2.93
N ARG A 48 8.65 1.59 3.28
CA ARG A 48 7.30 1.69 2.74
C ARG A 48 6.66 3.01 3.13
N ALA A 49 6.72 3.40 4.40
CA ALA A 49 6.16 4.66 4.90
C ALA A 49 6.79 5.88 4.21
N LEU A 50 8.10 5.90 3.99
CA LEU A 50 8.77 6.98 3.27
C LEU A 50 8.29 7.06 1.81
N GLY A 51 8.16 5.92 1.12
CA GLY A 51 7.65 5.88 -0.26
C GLY A 51 6.19 6.33 -0.37
N SER A 52 5.35 5.90 0.56
CA SER A 52 3.91 6.20 0.52
C SER A 52 3.52 7.56 1.09
N GLN A 53 4.33 8.17 1.97
CA GLN A 53 3.96 9.42 2.62
C GLN A 53 4.84 10.61 2.22
N LEU A 54 6.13 10.39 1.97
CA LEU A 54 7.04 11.48 1.67
C LEU A 54 7.19 11.73 0.16
N GLU A 55 7.24 10.66 -0.62
CA GLU A 55 7.52 10.73 -2.07
C GLU A 55 6.26 10.57 -2.94
N ALA A 56 5.09 10.38 -2.33
CA ALA A 56 3.86 10.17 -3.06
C ALA A 56 3.28 11.47 -3.63
N ASP A 57 2.89 11.44 -4.89
CA ASP A 57 2.14 12.52 -5.56
C ASP A 57 0.79 11.98 -6.04
N THR A 58 -0.28 12.34 -5.34
CA THR A 58 -1.64 11.93 -5.72
C THR A 58 -2.15 12.56 -7.01
N GLN A 59 -1.51 13.60 -7.52
CA GLN A 59 -1.83 14.19 -8.84
C GLN A 59 -1.14 13.43 -9.99
N ARG A 60 -0.07 12.70 -9.68
CA ARG A 60 0.72 11.90 -10.62
C ARG A 60 1.07 10.55 -10.03
N PRO A 61 0.07 9.76 -9.64
CA PRO A 61 0.30 8.50 -8.94
C PRO A 61 1.07 7.52 -9.84
N VAL A 62 2.02 6.84 -9.23
CA VAL A 62 2.81 5.79 -9.89
C VAL A 62 2.72 4.54 -9.03
N PHE A 63 2.29 3.43 -9.63
CA PHE A 63 2.29 2.15 -8.94
C PHE A 63 3.72 1.71 -8.63
N GLN A 64 3.97 1.44 -7.37
CA GLN A 64 5.22 0.88 -6.87
C GLN A 64 4.99 -0.53 -6.37
N ARG A 65 5.98 -1.40 -6.50
CA ARG A 65 5.89 -2.74 -5.91
C ARG A 65 6.04 -2.63 -4.40
N ALA A 66 4.93 -2.84 -3.68
CA ALA A 66 4.87 -2.70 -2.24
C ALA A 66 5.63 -3.80 -1.50
N ILE A 67 5.46 -5.05 -1.94
CA ILE A 67 6.04 -6.24 -1.32
C ILE A 67 6.83 -7.03 -2.36
N THR A 68 8.00 -7.51 -1.97
CA THR A 68 8.90 -8.32 -2.82
C THR A 68 9.33 -9.57 -2.05
N PRO A 69 9.89 -10.58 -2.72
CA PRO A 69 10.43 -11.76 -2.02
C PRO A 69 11.46 -11.43 -0.93
N THR A 70 12.15 -10.30 -1.06
CA THR A 70 13.20 -9.86 -0.11
C THR A 70 12.78 -8.69 0.79
N THR A 71 11.63 -8.07 0.53
CA THR A 71 11.08 -6.97 1.33
C THR A 71 9.67 -7.34 1.73
N LYS A 72 9.56 -8.06 2.83
CA LYS A 72 8.29 -8.53 3.38
C LYS A 72 7.68 -7.50 4.29
N PHE A 73 6.33 -7.45 4.33
CA PHE A 73 5.58 -6.59 5.22
C PHE A 73 4.19 -7.17 5.49
N GLY A 74 3.81 -7.25 6.76
CA GLY A 74 2.53 -7.83 7.17
C GLY A 74 2.45 -9.33 6.85
N GLY A 75 1.25 -9.83 6.65
CA GLY A 75 0.95 -11.22 6.30
C GLY A 75 0.77 -11.42 4.78
N ASP A 76 1.73 -11.01 3.98
CA ASP A 76 1.66 -11.10 2.53
C ASP A 76 1.60 -12.55 2.03
N SER A 77 0.82 -12.77 0.97
CA SER A 77 0.80 -14.06 0.27
C SER A 77 2.06 -14.23 -0.58
N PRO A 78 2.73 -15.40 -0.51
CA PRO A 78 3.90 -15.69 -1.36
C PRO A 78 3.53 -15.79 -2.85
N ASP A 79 2.28 -16.08 -3.16
CA ASP A 79 1.78 -16.31 -4.52
C ASP A 79 1.22 -15.04 -5.18
N ALA A 80 1.24 -13.90 -4.48
CA ALA A 80 0.73 -12.64 -4.96
C ALA A 80 1.83 -11.61 -5.21
N ILE A 81 1.61 -10.75 -6.21
CA ILE A 81 2.41 -9.57 -6.48
C ILE A 81 1.58 -8.35 -6.09
N TYR A 82 2.13 -7.55 -5.20
CA TYR A 82 1.44 -6.36 -4.68
C TYR A 82 2.05 -5.09 -5.26
N HIS A 83 1.20 -4.28 -5.87
CA HIS A 83 1.54 -2.93 -6.30
C HIS A 83 0.63 -1.94 -5.59
N GLU A 84 1.18 -0.82 -5.16
CA GLU A 84 0.41 0.24 -4.52
C GLU A 84 0.73 1.60 -5.09
N CYS A 85 -0.25 2.50 -5.06
CA CYS A 85 -0.05 3.94 -5.29
C CYS A 85 -0.99 4.75 -4.41
N ASN A 86 -0.55 5.93 -4.03
CA ASN A 86 -1.39 6.85 -3.27
C ASN A 86 -2.41 7.54 -4.18
N VAL A 87 -3.60 7.72 -3.66
CA VAL A 87 -4.72 8.40 -4.32
C VAL A 87 -5.35 9.42 -3.37
N SER A 88 -6.11 10.34 -3.92
CA SER A 88 -6.93 11.30 -3.17
C SER A 88 -8.40 11.12 -3.54
N ALA A 89 -9.27 11.17 -2.54
CA ALA A 89 -10.71 11.10 -2.75
C ALA A 89 -11.25 12.22 -3.66
N ASP A 90 -10.53 13.32 -3.85
CA ASP A 90 -10.93 14.47 -4.64
C ASP A 90 -10.51 14.40 -6.11
N VAL A 91 -9.78 13.33 -6.50
CA VAL A 91 -9.26 13.15 -7.86
C VAL A 91 -9.86 11.90 -8.48
N SER A 92 -10.16 11.95 -9.77
CA SER A 92 -10.56 10.77 -10.54
C SER A 92 -9.35 10.18 -11.25
N TYR A 93 -9.23 8.85 -11.22
CA TYR A 93 -8.08 8.14 -11.79
C TYR A 93 -8.53 7.13 -12.84
N ARG A 94 -7.68 6.98 -13.84
CA ARG A 94 -7.80 5.93 -14.84
C ARG A 94 -6.65 4.96 -14.68
N ILE A 95 -6.95 3.76 -14.24
CA ILE A 95 -5.98 2.70 -14.00
C ILE A 95 -5.95 1.81 -15.22
N ARG A 96 -4.77 1.65 -15.80
CA ARG A 96 -4.54 0.77 -16.96
C ARG A 96 -3.62 -0.35 -16.57
N GLY A 97 -3.96 -1.55 -17.00
CA GLY A 97 -3.17 -2.74 -16.73
C GLY A 97 -3.28 -3.77 -17.84
N ASN A 98 -2.55 -4.84 -17.67
CA ASN A 98 -2.64 -6.03 -18.48
C ASN A 98 -2.54 -7.25 -17.56
N MET A 99 -3.35 -8.27 -17.81
CA MET A 99 -3.33 -9.51 -17.03
C MET A 99 -1.95 -10.19 -17.06
N ALA A 100 -1.19 -10.05 -18.17
CA ALA A 100 0.17 -10.56 -18.31
C ALA A 100 0.36 -12.02 -17.87
N GLY A 101 -0.68 -12.85 -18.06
CA GLY A 101 -0.70 -14.25 -17.63
C GLY A 101 -1.12 -14.49 -16.17
N ALA A 102 -1.44 -13.44 -15.42
CA ALA A 102 -2.04 -13.59 -14.10
C ALA A 102 -3.41 -14.27 -14.22
N VAL A 103 -3.69 -15.23 -13.33
CA VAL A 103 -4.99 -15.91 -13.26
C VAL A 103 -6.04 -15.06 -12.56
N TYR A 104 -5.61 -14.08 -11.77
CA TYR A 104 -6.47 -13.20 -10.99
C TYR A 104 -5.79 -11.86 -10.77
N VAL A 105 -6.53 -10.79 -10.90
CA VAL A 105 -6.13 -9.42 -10.54
C VAL A 105 -7.23 -8.81 -9.69
N SER A 106 -6.87 -8.20 -8.58
CA SER A 106 -7.80 -7.41 -7.78
C SER A 106 -7.24 -6.01 -7.54
N LEU A 107 -8.14 -5.06 -7.41
CA LEU A 107 -7.85 -3.68 -7.10
C LEU A 107 -8.68 -3.31 -5.87
N SER A 108 -8.01 -2.91 -4.81
CA SER A 108 -8.63 -2.51 -3.55
C SER A 108 -8.26 -1.07 -3.23
N VAL A 109 -9.25 -0.25 -2.94
CA VAL A 109 -9.06 1.13 -2.47
C VAL A 109 -9.15 1.12 -0.96
N GLN A 110 -8.05 1.46 -0.32
CA GLN A 110 -7.99 1.59 1.13
C GLN A 110 -8.40 3.00 1.55
N SER A 111 -9.18 3.09 2.60
CA SER A 111 -9.73 4.35 3.12
C SER A 111 -9.67 4.39 4.64
N GLY A 112 -9.73 5.60 5.20
CA GLY A 112 -9.70 5.83 6.64
C GLY A 112 -8.55 6.73 7.08
N ALA A 113 -8.28 6.81 8.38
CA ALA A 113 -7.16 7.59 8.92
C ALA A 113 -5.82 6.85 8.76
N SER A 114 -5.84 5.55 8.46
CA SER A 114 -4.65 4.75 8.17
C SER A 114 -5.02 3.56 7.28
N GLU A 115 -4.02 2.94 6.64
CA GLU A 115 -4.17 1.71 5.85
C GLU A 115 -4.75 0.53 6.67
N ALA A 116 -4.73 0.62 7.99
CA ALA A 116 -5.29 -0.39 8.89
C ALA A 116 -6.83 -0.30 9.04
N GLU A 117 -7.47 0.78 8.58
CA GLU A 117 -8.91 0.97 8.77
C GLU A 117 -9.79 0.23 7.76
N GLY A 118 -9.23 -0.25 6.66
CA GLY A 118 -9.90 -1.23 5.82
C GLY A 118 -10.06 -0.87 4.35
N VAL A 119 -10.70 -1.79 3.63
CA VAL A 119 -11.01 -1.67 2.22
C VAL A 119 -12.32 -0.92 2.06
N GLY A 120 -12.25 0.28 1.49
CA GLY A 120 -13.44 1.11 1.21
C GLY A 120 -14.17 0.70 -0.06
N ALA A 121 -13.45 0.18 -1.05
CA ALA A 121 -14.03 -0.34 -2.30
C ALA A 121 -13.06 -1.35 -2.94
N SER A 122 -13.58 -2.28 -3.72
CA SER A 122 -12.77 -3.24 -4.47
C SER A 122 -13.46 -3.70 -5.75
N ILE A 123 -12.65 -4.15 -6.71
CA ILE A 123 -13.08 -4.84 -7.93
C ILE A 123 -12.02 -5.89 -8.30
N ASN A 124 -12.42 -6.96 -8.95
CA ASN A 124 -11.50 -7.99 -9.39
C ASN A 124 -11.77 -8.44 -10.84
N SER A 125 -10.87 -9.24 -11.40
CA SER A 125 -10.90 -9.69 -12.79
C SER A 125 -12.09 -10.57 -13.17
N GLU A 126 -12.90 -11.02 -12.21
CA GLU A 126 -14.17 -11.68 -12.47
C GLU A 126 -15.33 -10.67 -12.61
N GLN A 127 -15.11 -9.41 -12.24
CA GLN A 127 -16.12 -8.36 -12.19
C GLN A 127 -15.90 -7.26 -13.25
N PHE A 128 -14.67 -7.08 -13.73
CA PHE A 128 -14.37 -6.11 -14.79
C PHE A 128 -14.06 -6.79 -16.12
N GLU A 129 -14.26 -6.05 -17.21
CA GLU A 129 -13.98 -6.54 -18.55
C GLU A 129 -12.50 -6.42 -18.89
N VAL A 130 -11.96 -7.50 -19.46
CA VAL A 130 -10.59 -7.59 -19.98
C VAL A 130 -10.65 -7.74 -21.48
N ASN A 131 -9.86 -6.98 -22.21
CA ASN A 131 -9.75 -7.06 -23.66
C ASN A 131 -9.10 -8.38 -24.11
N ALA A 132 -9.26 -8.74 -25.37
CA ALA A 132 -8.71 -9.98 -25.92
C ALA A 132 -7.17 -10.07 -25.84
N ASP A 133 -6.47 -8.92 -25.79
CA ASP A 133 -5.02 -8.83 -25.60
C ASP A 133 -4.58 -8.86 -24.13
N GLY A 134 -5.53 -9.06 -23.20
CA GLY A 134 -5.30 -9.06 -21.77
C GLY A 134 -5.27 -7.68 -21.11
N SER A 135 -5.38 -6.60 -21.88
CA SER A 135 -5.42 -5.25 -21.32
C SER A 135 -6.76 -4.93 -20.67
N PHE A 136 -6.73 -4.03 -19.69
CA PHE A 136 -7.92 -3.50 -19.04
C PHE A 136 -7.73 -2.03 -18.64
N GLU A 137 -8.84 -1.33 -18.51
CA GLU A 137 -8.88 0.03 -17.96
C GLU A 137 -10.00 0.10 -16.92
N ILE A 138 -9.70 0.63 -15.74
CA ILE A 138 -10.66 0.84 -14.65
C ILE A 138 -10.70 2.31 -14.32
N LEU A 139 -11.89 2.88 -14.25
CA LEU A 139 -12.13 4.23 -13.75
C LEU A 139 -12.40 4.18 -12.25
N LEU A 140 -11.65 4.97 -11.49
CA LEU A 140 -11.86 5.20 -10.06
C LEU A 140 -12.29 6.65 -9.87
N SER A 141 -13.54 6.88 -9.46
CA SER A 141 -14.09 8.22 -9.31
C SER A 141 -15.29 8.26 -8.33
N ARG A 142 -15.57 9.45 -7.76
CA ARG A 142 -16.75 9.64 -6.92
C ARG A 142 -18.07 9.58 -7.70
N THR A 143 -18.05 10.12 -8.91
CA THR A 143 -19.25 10.16 -9.76
C THR A 143 -19.21 9.01 -10.75
N PRO A 144 -20.28 8.19 -10.81
CA PRO A 144 -20.36 7.09 -11.76
C PRO A 144 -20.37 7.63 -13.20
N PRO A 145 -19.63 6.98 -14.12
CA PRO A 145 -19.73 7.25 -15.56
C PRO A 145 -21.04 6.68 -16.13
N ALA A 146 -21.33 6.99 -17.40
CA ALA A 146 -22.46 6.38 -18.11
C ALA A 146 -22.33 4.85 -18.24
N ASP A 147 -21.09 4.35 -18.39
CA ASP A 147 -20.77 2.93 -18.38
C ASP A 147 -20.02 2.59 -17.08
N THR A 148 -20.58 1.71 -16.28
CA THR A 148 -20.08 1.33 -14.96
C THR A 148 -19.39 -0.05 -14.91
N ARG A 149 -19.20 -0.71 -16.05
CA ARG A 149 -18.65 -2.08 -16.09
C ARG A 149 -17.24 -2.17 -15.50
N ASN A 150 -16.40 -1.17 -15.80
CA ASN A 150 -15.04 -1.08 -15.29
C ASN A 150 -14.89 0.17 -14.41
N TRP A 151 -15.79 0.33 -13.46
CA TRP A 151 -15.81 1.48 -12.56
C TRP A 151 -15.81 1.04 -11.09
N VAL A 152 -15.03 1.75 -10.30
CA VAL A 152 -15.01 1.64 -8.84
C VAL A 152 -15.36 3.00 -8.25
N GLN A 153 -16.29 3.01 -7.34
CA GLN A 153 -16.62 4.22 -6.60
C GLN A 153 -15.46 4.60 -5.68
N MET A 154 -14.97 5.83 -5.82
CA MET A 154 -13.96 6.38 -4.92
C MET A 154 -14.56 6.54 -3.53
N PRO A 155 -14.09 5.84 -2.50
CA PRO A 155 -14.57 6.01 -1.14
C PRO A 155 -14.13 7.35 -0.57
N GLU A 156 -14.90 7.86 0.40
CA GLU A 156 -14.49 9.00 1.20
C GLU A 156 -13.24 8.60 2.04
N GLY A 157 -12.28 9.51 2.14
CA GLY A 157 -11.03 9.22 2.84
C GLY A 157 -10.12 8.21 2.15
N ALA A 158 -10.25 8.05 0.81
CA ALA A 158 -9.33 7.19 0.05
C ALA A 158 -7.88 7.62 0.23
N LEU A 159 -7.00 6.65 0.50
CA LEU A 159 -5.57 6.85 0.78
C LEU A 159 -4.69 6.23 -0.30
N ASN A 160 -4.93 4.98 -0.63
CA ASN A 160 -4.15 4.27 -1.64
C ASN A 160 -4.99 3.22 -2.37
N VAL A 161 -4.42 2.76 -3.46
CA VAL A 161 -4.88 1.60 -4.23
C VAL A 161 -3.82 0.51 -4.15
N LEU A 162 -4.27 -0.69 -3.80
CA LEU A 162 -3.47 -1.91 -3.75
C LEU A 162 -3.97 -2.91 -4.80
#